data_0479bc4968d73c873b0c1bba3385c8e4
#
_entry.id   0479bc4968d73c873b0c1bba3385c8e4
#
_cell.length_a   1.000
_cell.length_b   1.000
_cell.length_c   1.000
_cell.angle_alpha   90.00
_cell.angle_beta   90.00
_cell.angle_gamma   90.00
#
_symmetry.space_group_name_H-M   'P 1'
#
loop_
_entity.id
_entity.type
_entity.pdbx_description
1 polymer ?
#
loop_
_entity_poly.entity_id
_entity_poly.type
_entity_poly.pdbx_seq_one_letter_code
_entity_poly.pdbx_strand_id
1 'polypeptide(L)'
;RQMCIRDRYKLVSQSHLKYYHRRPRVPKSVLEQYRDGLLVGSACEAGELYQAILRNAPDTEIARLVNFYDYLEIQPVGNNRFMIADDKHDMISSEEDLKEINRKIVKLGEQFKKPVVATCDVHFMDPQDEIYRRIIMAGNGFSDADEQAPLYLRTTEEMLEEFAYLGSEKAEEVVITNTNKIADMIEKISPIHPDKSPPVIENSDQDLKNICFTKAHEMYGDPLPEIVESRLDRELNSIISNGYAVMYI
;
A
#
# COMPACT_ATOMS: atom_id res chain seq x y z
N ARG A 1 -0.67 -21.54 3.99
CA ARG A 1 0.29 -20.40 3.96
C ARG A 1 0.66 -20.01 2.53
N GLN A 2 1.20 -20.89 1.72
CA GLN A 2 1.46 -20.60 0.30
C GLN A 2 0.16 -20.30 -0.48
N MET A 3 -0.96 -20.85 -0.09
CA MET A 3 -2.26 -20.58 -0.72
C MET A 3 -2.70 -19.12 -0.53
N CYS A 4 -2.54 -18.54 0.67
CA CYS A 4 -2.91 -17.14 0.92
C CYS A 4 -2.13 -16.14 0.06
N ILE A 5 -0.81 -16.34 -0.10
CA ILE A 5 0.03 -15.51 -0.97
C ILE A 5 -0.45 -15.64 -2.43
N ARG A 6 -0.67 -16.87 -2.91
CA ARG A 6 -1.15 -17.14 -4.26
C ARG A 6 -2.53 -16.54 -4.51
N ASP A 7 -3.43 -16.61 -3.52
CA ASP A 7 -4.78 -16.08 -3.65
C ASP A 7 -4.78 -14.55 -3.67
N ARG A 8 -3.90 -13.90 -2.90
CA ARG A 8 -3.68 -12.46 -2.99
C ARG A 8 -3.17 -12.04 -4.37
N TYR A 9 -2.22 -12.79 -4.95
CA TYR A 9 -1.78 -12.53 -6.33
C TYR A 9 -2.91 -12.72 -7.35
N LYS A 10 -3.78 -13.72 -7.17
CA LYS A 10 -4.96 -13.90 -8.03
C LYS A 10 -5.94 -12.74 -7.93
N LEU A 11 -6.19 -12.22 -6.71
CA LEU A 11 -7.02 -11.04 -6.51
C LEU A 11 -6.47 -9.82 -7.27
N VAL A 12 -5.16 -9.55 -7.13
CA VAL A 12 -4.49 -8.48 -7.88
C VAL A 12 -4.59 -8.71 -9.38
N SER A 13 -4.32 -9.93 -9.87
CA SER A 13 -4.43 -10.26 -11.29
C SER A 13 -5.84 -10.04 -11.82
N GLN A 14 -6.87 -10.50 -11.09
CA GLN A 14 -8.26 -10.32 -11.50
C GLN A 14 -8.67 -8.84 -11.50
N SER A 15 -8.19 -8.04 -10.55
CA SER A 15 -8.48 -6.61 -10.50
C SER A 15 -7.99 -5.86 -11.73
N HIS A 16 -6.87 -6.30 -12.32
CA HIS A 16 -6.31 -5.74 -13.55
C HIS A 16 -6.91 -6.34 -14.82
N LEU A 17 -7.12 -7.66 -14.86
CA LEU A 17 -7.51 -8.37 -16.09
C LEU A 17 -9.03 -8.37 -16.33
N LYS A 18 -9.84 -8.40 -15.26
CA LYS A 18 -11.30 -8.58 -15.37
C LYS A 18 -12.10 -7.39 -14.86
N TYR A 19 -11.61 -6.71 -13.81
CA TYR A 19 -12.38 -5.70 -13.09
C TYR A 19 -11.76 -4.32 -13.13
N TYR A 20 -10.85 -4.08 -14.08
CA TYR A 20 -10.25 -2.77 -14.28
C TYR A 20 -11.27 -1.79 -14.84
N HIS A 21 -11.48 -0.69 -14.14
CA HIS A 21 -12.26 0.45 -14.64
C HIS A 21 -11.64 1.74 -14.11
N ARG A 22 -10.85 2.43 -14.94
CA ARG A 22 -9.99 3.58 -14.61
C ARG A 22 -8.89 3.25 -13.60
N ARG A 23 -9.14 2.33 -12.68
CA ARG A 23 -8.22 1.79 -11.68
C ARG A 23 -8.57 0.32 -11.38
N PRO A 24 -7.63 -0.47 -10.83
CA PRO A 24 -7.93 -1.85 -10.43
C PRO A 24 -9.01 -1.88 -9.35
N ARG A 25 -9.95 -2.82 -9.46
CA ARG A 25 -11.04 -3.02 -8.49
C ARG A 25 -11.19 -4.49 -8.17
N VAL A 26 -11.62 -4.79 -6.96
CA VAL A 26 -11.95 -6.16 -6.55
C VAL A 26 -13.39 -6.16 -6.04
N PRO A 27 -14.34 -6.80 -6.74
CA PRO A 27 -15.69 -7.01 -6.21
C PRO A 27 -15.65 -7.81 -4.90
N LYS A 28 -16.52 -7.50 -3.94
CA LYS A 28 -16.60 -8.23 -2.66
C LYS A 28 -16.81 -9.72 -2.84
N SER A 29 -17.66 -10.11 -3.77
CA SER A 29 -17.91 -11.53 -4.09
C SER A 29 -16.66 -12.27 -4.59
N VAL A 30 -15.73 -11.56 -5.22
CA VAL A 30 -14.44 -12.13 -5.63
C VAL A 30 -13.48 -12.17 -4.44
N LEU A 31 -13.45 -11.13 -3.60
CA LEU A 31 -12.66 -11.13 -2.37
C LEU A 31 -13.07 -12.28 -1.44
N GLU A 32 -14.37 -12.52 -1.28
CA GLU A 32 -14.91 -13.62 -0.47
C GLU A 32 -14.43 -15.01 -0.92
N GLN A 33 -14.25 -15.23 -2.24
CA GLN A 33 -13.75 -16.49 -2.77
C GLN A 33 -12.29 -16.78 -2.38
N TYR A 34 -11.53 -15.72 -2.06
CA TYR A 34 -10.11 -15.80 -1.72
C TYR A 34 -9.80 -15.27 -0.32
N ARG A 35 -10.83 -15.16 0.53
CA ARG A 35 -10.73 -14.54 1.85
C ARG A 35 -10.01 -15.42 2.87
N ASP A 36 -9.99 -16.72 2.67
CA ASP A 36 -9.37 -17.65 3.62
C ASP A 36 -7.89 -17.29 3.87
N GLY A 37 -7.52 -17.13 5.14
CA GLY A 37 -6.18 -16.69 5.53
C GLY A 37 -5.86 -15.20 5.31
N LEU A 38 -6.87 -14.35 5.03
CA LEU A 38 -6.74 -12.90 4.96
C LEU A 38 -7.50 -12.23 6.10
N LEU A 39 -6.90 -11.19 6.70
CA LEU A 39 -7.58 -10.25 7.57
C LEU A 39 -7.95 -9.02 6.75
N VAL A 40 -9.21 -8.62 6.78
CA VAL A 40 -9.74 -7.51 6.00
C VAL A 40 -10.24 -6.42 6.94
N GLY A 41 -9.60 -5.25 6.92
CA GLY A 41 -9.97 -4.07 7.69
C GLY A 41 -10.89 -3.13 6.94
N SER A 42 -11.55 -2.23 7.69
CA SER A 42 -12.52 -1.27 7.12
C SER A 42 -11.89 -0.12 6.35
N ALA A 43 -10.58 0.00 6.37
CA ALA A 43 -9.79 1.09 5.79
C ALA A 43 -10.08 2.49 6.40
N CYS A 44 -9.50 3.53 5.80
CA CYS A 44 -9.56 4.92 6.22
C CYS A 44 -10.90 5.62 5.88
N GLU A 45 -10.88 6.94 5.79
CA GLU A 45 -12.04 7.77 5.43
C GLU A 45 -12.61 7.45 4.04
N ALA A 46 -11.75 7.00 3.10
CA ALA A 46 -12.20 6.56 1.77
C ALA A 46 -12.88 5.18 1.79
N GLY A 47 -12.81 4.46 2.92
CA GLY A 47 -13.41 3.14 3.09
C GLY A 47 -14.94 3.18 3.12
N GLU A 48 -15.56 2.07 2.73
CA GLU A 48 -17.03 2.00 2.61
C GLU A 48 -17.75 2.24 3.95
N LEU A 49 -17.19 1.81 5.09
CA LEU A 49 -17.80 2.00 6.39
C LEU A 49 -17.81 3.49 6.76
N TYR A 50 -16.67 4.17 6.64
CA TYR A 50 -16.57 5.59 6.93
C TYR A 50 -17.51 6.41 6.03
N GLN A 51 -17.49 6.13 4.74
CA GLN A 51 -18.37 6.77 3.76
C GLN A 51 -19.87 6.49 4.03
N ALA A 52 -20.22 5.30 4.51
CA ALA A 52 -21.58 4.98 4.91
C ALA A 52 -22.02 5.79 6.14
N ILE A 53 -21.11 6.00 7.10
CA ILE A 53 -21.37 6.83 8.28
C ILE A 53 -21.56 8.29 7.86
N LEU A 54 -20.71 8.84 6.98
CA LEU A 54 -20.81 10.22 6.49
C LEU A 54 -22.16 10.52 5.82
N ARG A 55 -22.69 9.59 5.03
CA ARG A 55 -23.98 9.79 4.36
C ARG A 55 -25.19 9.36 5.19
N ASN A 56 -25.02 9.10 6.49
CA ASN A 56 -26.08 8.60 7.37
C ASN A 56 -26.82 7.38 6.81
N ALA A 57 -26.06 6.39 6.30
CA ALA A 57 -26.65 5.15 5.81
C ALA A 57 -27.50 4.45 6.88
N PRO A 58 -28.54 3.70 6.49
CA PRO A 58 -29.37 2.94 7.42
C PRO A 58 -28.54 1.93 8.24
N ASP A 59 -28.96 1.68 9.48
CA ASP A 59 -28.26 0.75 10.39
C ASP A 59 -28.10 -0.64 9.80
N THR A 60 -29.03 -1.10 8.98
CA THR A 60 -28.93 -2.38 8.26
C THR A 60 -27.77 -2.42 7.28
N GLU A 61 -27.47 -1.32 6.61
CA GLU A 61 -26.31 -1.20 5.72
C GLU A 61 -25.01 -1.14 6.53
N ILE A 62 -24.98 -0.32 7.59
CA ILE A 62 -23.84 -0.23 8.50
C ILE A 62 -23.52 -1.61 9.09
N ALA A 63 -24.53 -2.33 9.60
CA ALA A 63 -24.36 -3.67 10.15
C ALA A 63 -23.77 -4.66 9.12
N ARG A 64 -24.27 -4.63 7.89
CA ARG A 64 -23.74 -5.46 6.80
C ARG A 64 -22.26 -5.15 6.50
N LEU A 65 -21.88 -3.88 6.49
CA LEU A 65 -20.50 -3.45 6.26
C LEU A 65 -19.59 -3.88 7.42
N VAL A 66 -19.97 -3.62 8.66
CA VAL A 66 -19.19 -4.02 9.84
C VAL A 66 -18.98 -5.53 9.90
N ASN A 67 -20.02 -6.32 9.60
CA ASN A 67 -19.91 -7.79 9.59
C ASN A 67 -18.95 -8.30 8.51
N PHE A 68 -18.80 -7.57 7.40
CA PHE A 68 -17.88 -7.95 6.32
C PHE A 68 -16.41 -7.87 6.75
N TYR A 69 -16.03 -6.94 7.61
CA TYR A 69 -14.65 -6.71 8.03
C TYR A 69 -14.27 -7.55 9.25
N ASP A 70 -12.99 -7.92 9.35
CA ASP A 70 -12.44 -8.64 10.50
C ASP A 70 -12.08 -7.69 11.64
N TYR A 71 -11.67 -6.47 11.29
CA TYR A 71 -11.42 -5.36 12.23
C TYR A 71 -11.83 -4.03 11.60
N LEU A 72 -12.02 -3.03 12.46
CA LEU A 72 -12.34 -1.66 12.05
C LEU A 72 -11.15 -0.76 12.31
N GLU A 73 -11.07 0.34 11.57
CA GLU A 73 -9.95 1.28 11.61
C GLU A 73 -10.43 2.69 11.91
N ILE A 74 -9.67 3.39 12.75
CA ILE A 74 -9.78 4.83 12.99
C ILE A 74 -8.41 5.47 12.83
N GLN A 75 -8.39 6.75 12.46
CA GLN A 75 -7.16 7.52 12.25
C GLN A 75 -7.15 8.81 13.06
N PRO A 76 -5.97 9.44 13.30
CA PRO A 76 -5.88 10.75 13.91
C PRO A 76 -6.78 11.76 13.21
N VAL A 77 -7.43 12.61 14.00
CA VAL A 77 -8.37 13.61 13.47
C VAL A 77 -7.70 14.53 12.43
N GLY A 78 -6.42 14.85 12.65
CA GLY A 78 -5.62 15.65 11.73
C GLY A 78 -5.54 15.10 10.30
N ASN A 79 -5.62 13.78 10.14
CA ASN A 79 -5.56 13.15 8.82
C ASN A 79 -6.78 13.51 7.95
N ASN A 80 -7.91 13.82 8.58
CA ASN A 80 -9.20 14.06 7.93
C ASN A 80 -9.67 15.53 8.01
N ARG A 81 -8.82 16.46 8.47
CA ARG A 81 -9.17 17.90 8.57
C ARG A 81 -9.61 18.51 7.25
N PHE A 82 -9.12 18.01 6.12
CA PHE A 82 -9.53 18.50 4.81
C PHE A 82 -11.05 18.42 4.59
N MET A 83 -11.75 17.54 5.28
CA MET A 83 -13.22 17.42 5.18
C MET A 83 -13.96 18.61 5.78
N ILE A 84 -13.36 19.34 6.71
CA ILE A 84 -13.98 20.52 7.36
C ILE A 84 -14.09 21.67 6.35
N ALA A 85 -13.18 21.74 5.39
CA ALA A 85 -13.13 22.78 4.37
C ALA A 85 -13.78 22.37 3.04
N ASP A 86 -14.24 21.12 2.90
CA ASP A 86 -14.80 20.60 1.65
C ASP A 86 -16.33 20.67 1.65
N ASP A 87 -16.88 21.50 0.79
CA ASP A 87 -18.34 21.68 0.59
C ASP A 87 -19.09 20.38 0.25
N LYS A 88 -18.38 19.30 -0.08
CA LYS A 88 -18.97 17.97 -0.32
C LYS A 88 -19.31 17.22 0.97
N HIS A 89 -18.85 17.72 2.11
CA HIS A 89 -19.02 17.08 3.41
C HIS A 89 -19.84 17.95 4.36
N ASP A 90 -21.05 18.35 3.96
CA ASP A 90 -21.97 19.26 4.71
C ASP A 90 -22.16 18.89 6.20
N MET A 91 -21.84 17.66 6.58
CA MET A 91 -22.00 17.17 7.96
C MET A 91 -20.74 17.35 8.82
N ILE A 92 -19.62 17.77 8.24
CA ILE A 92 -18.34 17.95 8.93
C ILE A 92 -18.01 19.43 8.97
N SER A 93 -18.23 20.04 10.11
CA SER A 93 -17.99 21.47 10.33
C SER A 93 -16.84 21.74 11.33
N SER A 94 -16.42 20.70 12.06
CA SER A 94 -15.46 20.83 13.14
C SER A 94 -14.66 19.54 13.36
N GLU A 95 -13.55 19.65 14.10
CA GLU A 95 -12.81 18.47 14.57
C GLU A 95 -13.65 17.57 15.49
N GLU A 96 -14.62 18.15 16.20
CA GLU A 96 -15.49 17.35 17.06
C GLU A 96 -16.38 16.43 16.24
N ASP A 97 -16.84 16.84 15.04
CA ASP A 97 -17.59 15.98 14.15
C ASP A 97 -16.73 14.78 13.68
N LEU A 98 -15.45 15.00 13.40
CA LEU A 98 -14.50 13.93 13.06
C LEU A 98 -14.28 12.97 14.25
N LYS A 99 -14.17 13.49 15.48
CA LYS A 99 -14.09 12.67 16.69
C LYS A 99 -15.37 11.84 16.91
N GLU A 100 -16.53 12.41 16.62
CA GLU A 100 -17.81 11.67 16.73
C GLU A 100 -17.89 10.50 15.74
N ILE A 101 -17.34 10.64 14.52
CA ILE A 101 -17.24 9.51 13.59
C ILE A 101 -16.36 8.41 14.17
N ASN A 102 -15.18 8.75 14.70
CA ASN A 102 -14.30 7.78 15.35
C ASN A 102 -14.98 7.10 16.54
N ARG A 103 -15.68 7.86 17.41
CA ARG A 103 -16.48 7.29 18.52
C ARG A 103 -17.57 6.35 18.02
N LYS A 104 -18.23 6.69 16.91
CA LYS A 104 -19.24 5.83 16.29
C LYS A 104 -18.63 4.52 15.80
N ILE A 105 -17.45 4.56 15.16
CA ILE A 105 -16.75 3.36 14.72
C ILE A 105 -16.34 2.49 15.92
N VAL A 106 -15.85 3.09 17.02
CA VAL A 106 -15.52 2.38 18.26
C VAL A 106 -16.76 1.68 18.83
N LYS A 107 -17.89 2.39 18.96
CA LYS A 107 -19.16 1.80 19.42
C LYS A 107 -19.65 0.65 18.53
N LEU A 108 -19.49 0.78 17.22
CA LEU A 108 -19.80 -0.31 16.27
C LEU A 108 -18.88 -1.51 16.51
N GLY A 109 -17.59 -1.29 16.76
CA GLY A 109 -16.65 -2.36 17.12
C GLY A 109 -17.10 -3.11 18.37
N GLU A 110 -17.51 -2.41 19.41
CA GLU A 110 -18.05 -3.01 20.65
C GLU A 110 -19.34 -3.80 20.37
N GLN A 111 -20.30 -3.19 19.68
CA GLN A 111 -21.58 -3.80 19.36
C GLN A 111 -21.44 -5.10 18.55
N PHE A 112 -20.55 -5.12 17.57
CA PHE A 112 -20.35 -6.26 16.68
C PHE A 112 -19.16 -7.15 17.07
N LYS A 113 -18.54 -6.89 18.23
CA LYS A 113 -17.36 -7.62 18.74
C LYS A 113 -16.21 -7.67 17.74
N LYS A 114 -15.97 -6.56 17.06
CA LYS A 114 -14.84 -6.37 16.14
C LYS A 114 -13.76 -5.53 16.81
N PRO A 115 -12.48 -5.94 16.76
CA PRO A 115 -11.42 -5.06 17.24
C PRO A 115 -11.37 -3.78 16.41
N VAL A 116 -11.17 -2.66 17.09
CA VAL A 116 -10.93 -1.37 16.45
C VAL A 116 -9.47 -1.03 16.65
N VAL A 117 -8.77 -0.66 15.58
CA VAL A 117 -7.36 -0.29 15.61
C VAL A 117 -7.17 1.16 15.19
N ALA A 118 -6.28 1.86 15.89
CA ALA A 118 -5.84 3.20 15.51
C ALA A 118 -4.59 3.09 14.64
N THR A 119 -4.67 3.57 13.38
CA THR A 119 -3.54 3.60 12.45
C THR A 119 -3.11 5.03 12.17
N CYS A 120 -1.84 5.26 11.93
CA CYS A 120 -1.27 6.60 11.75
C CYS A 120 -1.29 7.08 10.30
N ASP A 121 -1.34 6.16 9.33
CA ASP A 121 -1.23 6.46 7.89
C ASP A 121 0.06 7.21 7.53
N VAL A 122 1.20 6.66 7.94
CA VAL A 122 2.51 7.28 7.80
C VAL A 122 2.95 7.41 6.34
N HIS A 123 3.27 8.63 5.92
CA HIS A 123 3.82 8.94 4.60
C HIS A 123 5.20 9.58 4.66
N PHE A 124 5.63 10.08 5.82
CA PHE A 124 6.96 10.65 6.05
C PHE A 124 7.36 10.49 7.53
N MET A 125 8.65 10.66 7.82
CA MET A 125 9.19 10.37 9.16
C MET A 125 8.88 11.48 10.16
N ASP A 126 9.39 12.67 9.91
CA ASP A 126 9.30 13.81 10.81
C ASP A 126 8.33 14.87 10.26
N PRO A 127 7.67 15.68 11.11
CA PRO A 127 6.72 16.72 10.65
C PRO A 127 7.26 17.65 9.57
N GLN A 128 8.56 17.99 9.61
CA GLN A 128 9.21 18.83 8.61
C GLN A 128 9.41 18.16 7.25
N ASP A 129 9.33 16.85 7.16
CA ASP A 129 9.50 16.10 5.91
C ASP A 129 8.28 16.19 4.99
N GLU A 130 7.19 16.79 5.46
CA GLU A 130 6.02 17.14 4.66
C GLU A 130 6.41 17.82 3.34
N ILE A 131 7.43 18.67 3.37
CA ILE A 131 7.91 19.40 2.19
C ILE A 131 8.31 18.46 1.03
N TYR A 132 8.92 17.31 1.33
CA TYR A 132 9.33 16.33 0.32
C TYR A 132 8.12 15.68 -0.33
N ARG A 133 7.11 15.33 0.46
CA ARG A 133 5.85 14.79 -0.06
C ARG A 133 5.14 15.80 -0.95
N ARG A 134 5.08 17.06 -0.54
CA ARG A 134 4.52 18.19 -1.33
C ARG A 134 5.19 18.30 -2.69
N ILE A 135 6.54 18.27 -2.74
CA ILE A 135 7.31 18.35 -3.99
C ILE A 135 6.97 17.15 -4.90
N ILE A 136 6.92 15.93 -4.35
CA ILE A 136 6.60 14.73 -5.12
C ILE A 136 5.17 14.78 -5.66
N MET A 137 4.21 15.19 -4.86
CA MET A 137 2.81 15.32 -5.27
C MET A 137 2.64 16.39 -6.36
N ALA A 138 3.24 17.56 -6.19
CA ALA A 138 3.22 18.61 -7.19
C ALA A 138 3.87 18.14 -8.52
N GLY A 139 4.99 17.42 -8.45
CA GLY A 139 5.66 16.84 -9.61
C GLY A 139 4.81 15.80 -10.34
N ASN A 140 3.91 15.12 -9.63
CA ASN A 140 2.95 14.17 -10.21
C ASN A 140 1.62 14.82 -10.64
N GLY A 141 1.50 16.15 -10.54
CA GLY A 141 0.33 16.89 -11.03
C GLY A 141 -0.87 16.91 -10.09
N PHE A 142 -0.69 16.61 -8.79
CA PHE A 142 -1.75 16.75 -7.81
C PHE A 142 -2.01 18.23 -7.53
N SER A 143 -3.26 18.67 -7.69
CA SER A 143 -3.66 20.08 -7.48
C SER A 143 -3.72 20.51 -6.02
N ASP A 144 -3.87 19.54 -5.11
CA ASP A 144 -3.94 19.68 -3.65
C ASP A 144 -2.59 19.41 -2.95
N ALA A 145 -1.49 19.44 -3.70
CA ALA A 145 -0.15 19.17 -3.15
C ALA A 145 0.23 20.08 -1.98
N ASP A 146 -0.27 21.31 -1.94
CA ASP A 146 -0.01 22.28 -0.86
C ASP A 146 -0.87 22.05 0.41
N GLU A 147 -1.89 21.20 0.33
CA GLU A 147 -2.81 20.87 1.43
C GLU A 147 -2.41 19.54 2.09
N GLN A 148 -1.29 19.55 2.84
CA GLN A 148 -0.78 18.33 3.45
C GLN A 148 -1.44 18.03 4.79
N ALA A 149 -1.92 16.78 4.93
CA ALA A 149 -2.29 16.22 6.22
C ALA A 149 -1.02 15.87 7.03
N PRO A 150 -1.07 15.85 8.38
CA PRO A 150 0.08 15.57 9.25
C PRO A 150 0.38 14.06 9.32
N LEU A 151 0.78 13.47 8.20
CA LEU A 151 1.00 12.03 8.02
C LEU A 151 2.42 11.59 8.40
N TYR A 152 2.97 12.14 9.46
CA TYR A 152 4.28 11.76 9.99
C TYR A 152 4.19 10.53 10.92
N LEU A 153 5.32 9.86 11.13
CA LEU A 153 5.41 8.74 12.06
C LEU A 153 5.26 9.24 13.51
N ARG A 154 4.15 8.87 14.14
CA ARG A 154 3.90 9.17 15.56
C ARG A 154 4.42 8.05 16.45
N THR A 155 4.96 8.42 17.60
CA THR A 155 5.27 7.48 18.68
C THR A 155 3.97 6.95 19.32
N THR A 156 4.12 5.93 20.17
CA THR A 156 2.97 5.39 20.92
C THR A 156 2.33 6.46 21.81
N GLU A 157 3.15 7.29 22.46
CA GLU A 157 2.70 8.38 23.32
C GLU A 157 1.90 9.43 22.52
N GLU A 158 2.41 9.86 21.37
CA GLU A 158 1.71 10.78 20.47
C GLU A 158 0.39 10.19 19.97
N MET A 159 0.37 8.89 19.63
CA MET A 159 -0.89 8.23 19.26
C MET A 159 -1.88 8.17 20.41
N LEU A 160 -1.45 7.91 21.64
CA LEU A 160 -2.32 7.94 22.81
C LEU A 160 -2.91 9.35 23.05
N GLU A 161 -2.12 10.41 22.83
CA GLU A 161 -2.60 11.80 22.90
C GLU A 161 -3.65 12.10 21.83
N GLU A 162 -3.42 11.67 20.58
CA GLU A 162 -4.36 11.85 19.46
C GLU A 162 -5.74 11.23 19.76
N PHE A 163 -5.79 10.13 20.50
CA PHE A 163 -7.03 9.40 20.85
C PHE A 163 -7.49 9.63 22.30
N ALA A 164 -6.87 10.55 23.05
CA ALA A 164 -7.23 10.81 24.46
C ALA A 164 -8.72 11.19 24.65
N TYR A 165 -9.37 11.73 23.61
CA TYR A 165 -10.81 12.06 23.64
C TYR A 165 -11.73 10.83 23.76
N LEU A 166 -11.21 9.61 23.57
CA LEU A 166 -11.94 8.35 23.82
C LEU A 166 -11.91 7.91 25.28
N GLY A 167 -11.10 8.56 26.13
CA GLY A 167 -10.74 8.12 27.48
C GLY A 167 -9.54 7.18 27.48
N SER A 168 -8.77 7.16 28.58
CA SER A 168 -7.48 6.46 28.65
C SER A 168 -7.54 4.98 28.33
N GLU A 169 -8.52 4.25 28.90
CA GLU A 169 -8.66 2.82 28.65
C GLU A 169 -8.97 2.50 27.18
N LYS A 170 -9.86 3.29 26.56
CA LYS A 170 -10.22 3.07 25.17
C LYS A 170 -9.09 3.50 24.21
N ALA A 171 -8.38 4.58 24.53
CA ALA A 171 -7.20 4.98 23.78
C ALA A 171 -6.13 3.86 23.79
N GLU A 172 -5.81 3.30 24.97
CA GLU A 172 -4.88 2.18 25.10
C GLU A 172 -5.38 0.94 24.34
N GLU A 173 -6.68 0.64 24.42
CA GLU A 173 -7.27 -0.48 23.70
C GLU A 173 -7.04 -0.38 22.18
N VAL A 174 -7.36 0.78 21.57
CA VAL A 174 -7.30 0.93 20.11
C VAL A 174 -5.88 1.17 19.59
N VAL A 175 -5.03 1.86 20.36
CA VAL A 175 -3.66 2.20 19.97
C VAL A 175 -2.68 1.04 20.22
N ILE A 176 -2.78 0.36 21.36
CA ILE A 176 -1.80 -0.64 21.80
C ILE A 176 -2.37 -2.04 21.73
N THR A 177 -3.45 -2.31 22.47
CA THR A 177 -3.92 -3.68 22.67
C THR A 177 -4.42 -4.31 21.37
N ASN A 178 -5.29 -3.63 20.63
CA ASN A 178 -5.89 -4.19 19.42
C ASN A 178 -4.90 -4.21 18.24
N THR A 179 -4.00 -3.24 18.14
CA THR A 179 -2.95 -3.24 17.10
C THR A 179 -2.01 -4.42 17.28
N ASN A 180 -1.54 -4.68 18.51
CA ASN A 180 -0.75 -5.86 18.82
C ASN A 180 -1.51 -7.16 18.58
N LYS A 181 -2.78 -7.22 18.98
CA LYS A 181 -3.64 -8.39 18.72
C LYS A 181 -3.74 -8.72 17.24
N ILE A 182 -3.90 -7.73 16.37
CA ILE A 182 -3.91 -7.95 14.92
C ILE A 182 -2.53 -8.40 14.43
N ALA A 183 -1.45 -7.79 14.91
CA ALA A 183 -0.09 -8.18 14.55
C ALA A 183 0.22 -9.65 14.94
N ASP A 184 -0.21 -10.08 16.13
CA ASP A 184 -0.02 -11.44 16.63
C ASP A 184 -0.82 -12.50 15.84
N MET A 185 -1.90 -12.10 15.16
CA MET A 185 -2.67 -12.98 14.27
C MET A 185 -1.95 -13.23 12.95
N ILE A 186 -0.96 -12.39 12.57
CA ILE A 186 -0.26 -12.47 11.31
C ILE A 186 0.91 -13.45 11.43
N GLU A 187 0.91 -14.48 10.59
CA GLU A 187 2.00 -15.44 10.51
C GLU A 187 3.17 -14.88 9.69
N LYS A 188 4.39 -15.26 10.06
CA LYS A 188 5.57 -14.91 9.26
C LYS A 188 5.48 -15.56 7.89
N ILE A 189 5.37 -14.77 6.85
CA ILE A 189 5.35 -15.19 5.45
C ILE A 189 6.40 -14.44 4.63
N SER A 190 6.89 -15.06 3.55
CA SER A 190 7.69 -14.38 2.54
C SER A 190 6.86 -14.30 1.25
N PRO A 191 6.35 -13.12 0.86
CA PRO A 191 5.57 -12.99 -0.38
C PRO A 191 6.43 -13.14 -1.63
N ILE A 192 7.74 -12.94 -1.51
CA ILE A 192 8.70 -13.07 -2.60
C ILE A 192 9.52 -14.33 -2.37
N HIS A 193 9.63 -15.17 -3.40
CA HIS A 193 10.49 -16.35 -3.34
C HIS A 193 11.96 -15.91 -3.17
N PRO A 194 12.74 -16.52 -2.26
CA PRO A 194 14.12 -16.10 -2.01
C PRO A 194 15.03 -16.30 -3.21
N ASP A 195 14.76 -17.35 -4.00
CA ASP A 195 15.58 -17.66 -5.16
C ASP A 195 15.17 -16.83 -6.37
N LYS A 196 16.16 -16.30 -7.06
CA LYS A 196 15.96 -15.64 -8.34
C LYS A 196 15.67 -16.70 -9.41
N SER A 197 14.73 -16.40 -10.31
CA SER A 197 14.33 -17.28 -11.41
C SER A 197 14.50 -16.54 -12.75
N PRO A 198 15.74 -16.26 -13.17
CA PRO A 198 15.98 -15.66 -14.47
C PRO A 198 15.48 -16.61 -15.58
N PRO A 199 15.10 -16.09 -16.74
CA PRO A 199 14.80 -16.93 -17.90
C PRO A 199 16.01 -17.77 -18.27
N VAL A 200 15.78 -18.96 -18.82
CA VAL A 200 16.84 -19.81 -19.36
C VAL A 200 16.75 -19.72 -20.88
N ILE A 201 17.76 -19.13 -21.50
CA ILE A 201 17.91 -19.04 -22.95
C ILE A 201 19.18 -19.80 -23.32
N GLU A 202 19.01 -20.87 -24.09
CA GLU A 202 20.12 -21.70 -24.54
C GLU A 202 21.11 -20.87 -25.35
N ASN A 203 22.41 -21.06 -25.14
CA ASN A 203 23.50 -20.33 -25.79
C ASN A 203 23.52 -18.81 -25.57
N SER A 204 22.77 -18.27 -24.61
CA SER A 204 22.68 -16.82 -24.39
C SER A 204 24.02 -16.09 -24.27
N ASP A 205 25.02 -16.71 -23.64
CA ASP A 205 26.35 -16.13 -23.46
C ASP A 205 27.04 -15.91 -24.82
N GLN A 206 26.96 -16.90 -25.72
CA GLN A 206 27.58 -16.83 -27.04
C GLN A 206 26.78 -15.90 -27.96
N ASP A 207 25.48 -15.96 -27.90
CA ASP A 207 24.59 -15.12 -28.71
C ASP A 207 24.78 -13.66 -28.38
N LEU A 208 24.86 -13.32 -27.07
CA LEU A 208 25.16 -11.94 -26.65
C LEU A 208 26.53 -11.46 -27.20
N LYS A 209 27.57 -12.29 -27.11
CA LYS A 209 28.88 -11.97 -27.70
C LYS A 209 28.75 -11.71 -29.17
N ASN A 210 28.12 -12.64 -29.90
CA ASN A 210 27.99 -12.53 -31.38
C ASN A 210 27.24 -11.26 -31.76
N ILE A 211 26.13 -10.93 -31.10
CA ILE A 211 25.34 -9.71 -31.35
C ILE A 211 26.19 -8.46 -31.12
N CYS A 212 26.90 -8.39 -30.00
CA CYS A 212 27.71 -7.22 -29.66
C CYS A 212 28.90 -7.02 -30.60
N PHE A 213 29.64 -8.08 -30.89
CA PHE A 213 30.79 -7.98 -31.80
C PHE A 213 30.36 -7.69 -33.25
N THR A 214 29.30 -8.33 -33.73
CA THR A 214 28.73 -8.03 -35.04
C THR A 214 28.37 -6.54 -35.14
N LYS A 215 27.69 -6.02 -34.14
CA LYS A 215 27.30 -4.62 -34.13
C LYS A 215 28.48 -3.66 -34.01
N ALA A 216 29.49 -4.03 -33.25
CA ALA A 216 30.73 -3.25 -33.15
C ALA A 216 31.47 -3.17 -34.49
N HIS A 217 31.63 -4.30 -35.22
CA HIS A 217 32.24 -4.30 -36.56
C HIS A 217 31.43 -3.47 -37.55
N GLU A 218 30.10 -3.51 -37.51
CA GLU A 218 29.27 -2.64 -38.36
C GLU A 218 29.51 -1.15 -38.08
N MET A 219 29.75 -0.77 -36.84
CA MET A 219 29.87 0.63 -36.44
C MET A 219 31.30 1.16 -36.57
N TYR A 220 32.30 0.35 -36.31
CA TYR A 220 33.69 0.78 -36.15
C TYR A 220 34.63 0.16 -37.17
N GLY A 221 34.15 -0.81 -37.99
CA GLY A 221 34.93 -1.48 -39.01
C GLY A 221 35.68 -2.72 -38.50
N ASP A 222 36.53 -3.28 -39.39
CA ASP A 222 37.37 -4.43 -39.11
C ASP A 222 38.82 -4.13 -39.58
N PRO A 223 39.82 -4.21 -38.69
CA PRO A 223 39.75 -4.60 -37.29
C PRO A 223 39.06 -3.53 -36.39
N LEU A 224 38.56 -3.96 -35.25
CA LEU A 224 38.02 -3.02 -34.25
C LEU A 224 39.13 -2.15 -33.67
N PRO A 225 38.87 -0.88 -33.33
CA PRO A 225 39.81 -0.08 -32.54
C PRO A 225 40.04 -0.75 -31.17
N GLU A 226 41.28 -0.76 -30.68
CA GLU A 226 41.70 -1.42 -29.45
C GLU A 226 40.84 -0.97 -28.23
N ILE A 227 40.49 0.31 -28.17
CA ILE A 227 39.64 0.86 -27.09
C ILE A 227 38.21 0.25 -27.10
N VAL A 228 37.68 -0.05 -28.28
CA VAL A 228 36.33 -0.65 -28.44
C VAL A 228 36.39 -2.12 -28.08
N GLU A 229 37.36 -2.86 -28.61
CA GLU A 229 37.52 -4.30 -28.34
C GLU A 229 37.74 -4.58 -26.85
N SER A 230 38.69 -3.88 -26.23
CA SER A 230 38.99 -4.05 -24.81
C SER A 230 37.79 -3.69 -23.92
N ARG A 231 36.99 -2.71 -24.33
CA ARG A 231 35.77 -2.33 -23.58
C ARG A 231 34.69 -3.39 -23.72
N LEU A 232 34.44 -3.91 -24.91
CA LEU A 232 33.51 -5.00 -25.17
C LEU A 232 33.85 -6.24 -24.35
N ASP A 233 35.10 -6.67 -24.38
CA ASP A 233 35.55 -7.82 -23.61
C ASP A 233 35.32 -7.63 -22.10
N ARG A 234 35.65 -6.48 -21.58
CA ARG A 234 35.45 -6.15 -20.17
C ARG A 234 33.96 -6.20 -19.76
N GLU A 235 33.09 -5.57 -20.53
CA GLU A 235 31.65 -5.50 -20.26
C GLU A 235 31.00 -6.88 -20.39
N LEU A 236 31.25 -7.58 -21.50
CA LEU A 236 30.69 -8.91 -21.75
C LEU A 236 31.17 -9.93 -20.73
N ASN A 237 32.44 -9.90 -20.34
CA ASN A 237 32.94 -10.78 -19.28
C ASN A 237 32.24 -10.50 -17.96
N SER A 238 31.97 -9.25 -17.59
CA SER A 238 31.25 -8.90 -16.38
C SER A 238 29.79 -9.40 -16.43
N ILE A 239 29.09 -9.19 -17.53
CA ILE A 239 27.70 -9.62 -17.72
C ILE A 239 27.58 -11.15 -17.67
N ILE A 240 28.43 -11.84 -18.43
CA ILE A 240 28.37 -13.30 -18.59
C ILE A 240 28.80 -14.02 -17.32
N SER A 241 29.92 -13.60 -16.70
CA SER A 241 30.40 -14.25 -15.47
C SER A 241 29.43 -14.13 -14.30
N ASN A 242 28.55 -13.13 -14.31
CA ASN A 242 27.48 -12.97 -13.32
C ASN A 242 26.14 -13.62 -13.73
N GLY A 243 26.09 -14.33 -14.88
CA GLY A 243 24.90 -15.03 -15.36
C GLY A 243 23.77 -14.11 -15.87
N TYR A 244 24.12 -12.92 -16.33
CA TYR A 244 23.12 -11.93 -16.76
C TYR A 244 22.93 -11.87 -18.28
N ALA A 245 23.60 -12.71 -19.08
CA ALA A 245 23.47 -12.67 -20.55
C ALA A 245 22.00 -12.76 -21.01
N VAL A 246 21.21 -13.61 -20.38
CA VAL A 246 19.75 -13.80 -20.64
C VAL A 246 18.91 -12.54 -20.42
N MET A 247 19.44 -11.53 -19.74
CA MET A 247 18.75 -10.26 -19.47
C MET A 247 19.09 -9.18 -20.49
N TYR A 248 20.09 -9.42 -21.34
CA TYR A 248 20.62 -8.47 -22.32
C TYR A 248 20.33 -8.83 -23.78
N ILE A 249 19.94 -10.07 -24.04
CA ILE A 249 19.55 -10.58 -25.36
C ILE A 249 18.19 -10.07 -25.81
#